data_e937e4a42166ae5f942075b535209507
#
_entry.id   e937e4a42166ae5f942075b535209507
#
_cell.length_a   1.000
_cell.length_b   1.000
_cell.length_c   1.000
_cell.angle_alpha   90.00
_cell.angle_beta   90.00
_cell.angle_gamma   90.00
#
_symmetry.space_group_name_H-M   'P 1'
#
loop_
_entity.id
_entity.type
_entity.pdbx_description
1 polymer ?
#
loop_
_entity_poly.entity_id
_entity_poly.type
_entity_poly.pdbx_seq_one_letter_code
_entity_poly.pdbx_strand_id
1 'polypeptide(L)'
;MAEDTSTEKRYLPIGSVVQLTGGEKRVMIYGRRQRQVDSEVLWDYIGCLYPEGNLSEEYMYLFDNEQIETVYFLGFQDQEEFAFQQRLIDAG
;
A
#
# COMPACT_ATOMS: atom_id res chain seq x y z
N MET A 1 3.01 0.25 -26.69
CA MET A 1 2.71 0.09 -26.20
C MET A 1 2.78 -0.28 -25.33
N ALA A 2 2.74 -0.28 -25.22
CA ALA A 2 2.68 -0.65 -24.52
C ALA A 2 2.30 -1.13 -23.85
N GLU A 3 2.01 -1.42 -23.67
CA GLU A 3 1.60 -1.95 -23.12
C GLU A 3 1.69 -2.38 -22.18
N ASP A 4 1.58 -2.30 -21.93
CA ASP A 4 1.46 -2.67 -21.01
C ASP A 4 1.57 -3.39 -20.37
N THR A 5 1.96 -3.06 -20.76
CA THR A 5 2.11 -3.82 -20.24
C THR A 5 2.07 -4.36 -19.18
N SER A 6 1.99 -3.90 -18.70
CA SER A 6 2.04 -4.35 -17.50
C SER A 6 0.79 -4.52 -16.90
N THR A 7 0.38 -5.64 -16.96
CA THR A 7 -0.78 -6.04 -16.29
C THR A 7 -0.46 -6.44 -14.88
N GLU A 8 0.81 -6.57 -14.55
CA GLU A 8 1.18 -6.95 -13.20
C GLU A 8 1.02 -5.78 -12.25
N LYS A 9 0.31 -6.00 -11.16
CA LYS A 9 0.15 -5.01 -10.13
C LYS A 9 1.40 -5.01 -9.26
N ARG A 10 1.88 -3.84 -8.95
CA ARG A 10 3.04 -3.70 -8.10
C ARG A 10 2.64 -3.02 -6.81
N TYR A 11 3.29 -3.41 -5.74
CA TYR A 11 2.96 -2.92 -4.41
C TYR A 11 4.11 -2.08 -3.88
N LEU A 12 3.77 -0.93 -3.30
CA LEU A 12 4.79 -0.09 -2.67
C LEU A 12 5.38 -0.80 -1.46
N PRO A 13 6.65 -0.56 -1.15
CA PRO A 13 7.28 -1.22 0.01
C PRO A 13 6.69 -0.74 1.32
N ILE A 14 6.83 -1.59 2.32
CA ILE A 14 6.46 -1.22 3.69
C ILE A 14 7.26 0.01 4.09
N GLY A 15 6.61 0.94 4.73
CA GLY A 15 7.24 2.18 5.18
C GLY A 15 7.10 3.33 4.20
N SER A 16 6.50 3.07 3.03
CA SER A 16 6.26 4.15 2.06
C SER A 16 5.25 5.13 2.64
N VAL A 17 5.46 6.42 2.35
CA VAL A 17 4.58 7.49 2.82
C VAL A 17 3.90 8.12 1.61
N VAL A 18 2.59 8.16 1.64
CA VAL A 18 1.80 8.59 0.50
C VAL A 18 0.72 9.57 0.92
N GLN A 19 0.16 10.24 -0.09
CA GLN A 19 -1.01 11.09 0.05
C GLN A 19 -2.14 10.42 -0.73
N LEU A 20 -3.27 10.21 -0.07
CA LEU A 20 -4.43 9.64 -0.74
C LEU A 20 -5.26 10.76 -1.37
N THR A 21 -5.92 10.43 -2.47
CA THR A 21 -6.78 11.38 -3.16
C THR A 21 -7.87 11.86 -2.20
N GLY A 22 -7.98 13.17 -2.04
CA GLY A 22 -8.99 13.75 -1.18
C GLY A 22 -8.62 13.77 0.29
N GLY A 23 -7.49 13.15 0.66
CA GLY A 23 -7.07 13.14 2.04
C GLY A 23 -6.25 14.36 2.39
N GLU A 24 -6.18 14.67 3.67
CA GLU A 24 -5.42 15.83 4.14
C GLU A 24 -4.16 15.41 4.89
N LYS A 25 -4.08 14.17 5.33
CA LYS A 25 -2.93 13.69 6.08
C LYS A 25 -2.16 12.70 5.24
N ARG A 26 -0.86 12.68 5.47
CA ARG A 26 -0.02 11.65 4.87
C ARG A 26 -0.26 10.33 5.59
N VAL A 27 -0.09 9.25 4.86
CA VAL A 27 -0.35 7.90 5.37
C VAL A 27 0.88 7.06 5.11
N MET A 28 1.30 6.30 6.13
CA MET A 28 2.43 5.38 5.98
C MET A 28 1.91 3.97 5.85
N ILE A 29 2.37 3.29 4.81
CA ILE A 29 1.96 1.91 4.53
C ILE A 29 2.70 0.97 5.47
N TYR A 30 1.96 0.07 6.15
CA TYR A 30 2.60 -0.92 6.99
C TYR A 30 2.09 -2.34 6.72
N GLY A 31 1.24 -2.51 5.73
CA GLY A 31 0.81 -3.84 5.31
C GLY A 31 0.33 -3.81 3.89
N ARG A 32 0.37 -4.98 3.24
CA ARG A 32 -0.05 -5.12 1.85
C ARG A 32 -0.98 -6.31 1.74
N ARG A 33 -1.88 -6.25 0.74
CA ARG A 33 -2.88 -7.30 0.47
C ARG A 33 -3.64 -7.66 1.73
N GLN A 34 -4.36 -6.66 2.25
CA GLN A 34 -5.05 -6.77 3.52
C GLN A 34 -6.53 -7.01 3.31
N ARG A 35 -7.06 -8.03 3.98
CA ARG A 35 -8.48 -8.33 3.92
C ARG A 35 -9.20 -7.57 5.02
N GLN A 36 -10.30 -6.93 4.65
CA GLN A 36 -11.12 -6.24 5.62
C GLN A 36 -11.86 -7.26 6.47
N VAL A 37 -11.95 -7.02 7.77
CA VAL A 37 -12.64 -7.93 8.68
C VAL A 37 -14.09 -8.11 8.26
N ASP A 38 -14.54 -9.36 8.25
CA ASP A 38 -15.93 -9.72 7.92
C ASP A 38 -16.32 -9.27 6.53
N SER A 39 -15.35 -9.25 5.60
CA SER A 39 -15.61 -8.85 4.24
C SER A 39 -14.76 -9.67 3.30
N GLU A 40 -15.22 -9.78 2.05
CA GLU A 40 -14.44 -10.44 1.02
C GLU A 40 -13.51 -9.47 0.31
N VAL A 41 -13.58 -8.20 0.67
CA VAL A 41 -12.77 -7.19 0.01
C VAL A 41 -11.31 -7.34 0.39
N LEU A 42 -10.45 -7.36 -0.63
CA LEU A 42 -9.01 -7.45 -0.44
C LEU A 42 -8.40 -6.14 -0.92
N TRP A 43 -7.82 -5.40 0.01
CA TRP A 43 -7.25 -4.10 -0.27
C TRP A 43 -5.76 -4.23 -0.56
N ASP A 44 -5.24 -3.35 -1.40
CA ASP A 44 -3.82 -3.36 -1.70
C ASP A 44 -2.97 -3.06 -0.47
N TYR A 45 -3.43 -2.13 0.36
CA TYR A 45 -2.63 -1.64 1.48
C TYR A 45 -3.44 -1.39 2.74
N ILE A 46 -2.72 -1.42 3.85
CA ILE A 46 -3.22 -0.82 5.09
C ILE A 46 -2.14 0.16 5.55
N GLY A 47 -2.58 1.33 6.01
CA GLY A 47 -1.66 2.36 6.45
C GLY A 47 -2.15 3.06 7.69
N CYS A 48 -1.25 3.81 8.30
CA CYS A 48 -1.56 4.62 9.47
C CYS A 48 -1.21 6.06 9.18
N LEU A 49 -1.67 6.96 10.03
CA LEU A 49 -1.37 8.38 9.88
C LEU A 49 0.12 8.62 10.04
N TYR A 50 0.64 9.55 9.28
CA TYR A 50 2.00 10.00 9.42
C TYR A 50 1.98 11.48 9.78
N PRO A 51 2.73 11.92 10.80
CA PRO A 51 3.76 11.19 11.57
C PRO A 51 3.23 10.53 12.85
N GLU A 52 1.94 10.53 13.08
CA GLU A 52 1.39 10.04 14.34
C GLU A 52 1.58 8.54 14.55
N GLY A 53 1.53 7.76 13.48
CA GLY A 53 1.67 6.34 13.60
C GLY A 53 0.35 5.64 13.88
N ASN A 54 0.43 4.43 14.39
CA ASN A 54 -0.74 3.62 14.65
C ASN A 54 -1.35 3.98 15.99
N LEU A 55 -2.29 4.92 15.96
CA LEU A 55 -2.93 5.40 17.18
C LEU A 55 -3.99 4.43 17.69
N SER A 56 -4.87 4.00 16.78
CA SER A 56 -5.91 3.04 17.12
C SER A 56 -6.52 2.56 15.82
N GLU A 57 -7.41 1.56 15.92
CA GLU A 57 -8.03 1.01 14.72
C GLU A 57 -8.86 2.03 13.96
N GLU A 58 -9.34 3.07 14.65
CA GLU A 58 -10.14 4.09 14.00
C GLU A 58 -9.35 4.90 13.00
N TYR A 59 -8.03 4.92 13.15
CA TYR A 59 -7.16 5.74 12.31
C TYR A 59 -6.33 4.92 11.34
N MET A 60 -6.79 3.71 11.05
CA MET A 60 -6.14 2.89 10.03
C MET A 60 -6.92 3.01 8.73
N TYR A 61 -6.21 2.99 7.63
CA TYR A 61 -6.80 3.18 6.32
C TYR A 61 -6.51 2.00 5.42
N LEU A 62 -7.57 1.43 4.86
CA LEU A 62 -7.44 0.40 3.81
C LEU A 62 -7.64 1.11 2.48
N PHE A 63 -6.73 0.89 1.54
CA PHE A 63 -6.82 1.58 0.26
C PHE A 63 -6.07 0.81 -0.82
N ASP A 64 -6.33 1.20 -2.06
CA ASP A 64 -5.75 0.58 -3.25
C ASP A 64 -4.78 1.53 -3.93
N ASN A 65 -3.98 0.98 -4.84
CA ASN A 65 -3.02 1.78 -5.61
C ASN A 65 -3.68 2.98 -6.27
N GLU A 66 -4.89 2.77 -6.79
CA GLU A 66 -5.58 3.83 -7.53
C GLU A 66 -5.90 5.05 -6.69
N GLN A 67 -5.93 4.88 -5.38
CA GLN A 67 -6.27 5.98 -4.48
C GLN A 67 -5.06 6.80 -4.06
N ILE A 68 -3.87 6.37 -4.44
CA ILE A 68 -2.65 7.09 -4.10
C ILE A 68 -2.46 8.24 -5.08
N GLU A 69 -2.41 9.46 -4.55
CA GLU A 69 -2.19 10.64 -5.36
C GLU A 69 -0.71 10.96 -5.49
N THR A 70 0.03 10.84 -4.39
CA THR A 70 1.43 11.23 -4.35
C THR A 70 2.19 10.25 -3.48
N VAL A 71 3.40 9.90 -3.91
CA VAL A 71 4.31 9.11 -3.09
C VAL A 71 5.42 10.05 -2.63
N TYR A 72 5.47 10.29 -1.32
CA TYR A 72 6.47 11.19 -0.75
C TYR A 72 7.77 10.47 -0.43
N PHE A 73 7.68 9.20 -0.08
CA PHE A 73 8.84 8.45 0.36
C PHE A 73 8.61 6.97 0.07
N LEU A 74 9.60 6.34 -0.57
CA LEU A 74 9.56 4.90 -0.79
C LEU A 74 10.24 4.21 0.37
N GLY A 75 9.58 3.19 0.91
CA GLY A 75 10.14 2.44 2.00
C GLY A 75 11.37 1.65 1.58
N PHE A 76 12.01 1.03 2.54
CA PHE A 76 13.24 0.30 2.33
C PHE A 76 13.02 -0.88 1.38
N GLN A 77 13.94 -1.09 0.45
CA GLN A 77 13.87 -2.16 -0.51
C GLN A 77 15.20 -2.87 -0.59
N ASP A 78 15.18 -4.20 -0.60
CA ASP A 78 16.36 -5.01 -0.76
C ASP A 78 15.96 -6.30 -1.45
N GLN A 79 16.88 -7.25 -1.52
CA GLN A 79 16.62 -8.52 -2.20
C GLN A 79 15.42 -9.25 -1.60
N GLU A 80 15.30 -9.21 -0.30
CA GLU A 80 14.18 -9.86 0.38
C GLU A 80 12.85 -9.22 0.00
N GLU A 81 12.84 -7.91 -0.08
CA GLU A 81 11.62 -7.20 -0.49
C GLU A 81 11.25 -7.55 -1.93
N PHE A 82 12.25 -7.63 -2.82
CA PHE A 82 11.97 -7.95 -4.21
C PHE A 82 11.39 -9.34 -4.34
N ALA A 83 11.90 -10.29 -3.57
CA ALA A 83 11.39 -11.66 -3.59
C ALA A 83 9.96 -11.70 -3.07
N PHE A 84 9.68 -10.95 -2.00
CA PHE A 84 8.33 -10.90 -1.43
C PHE A 84 7.36 -10.23 -2.39
N GLN A 85 7.82 -9.19 -3.07
CA GLN A 85 7.01 -8.51 -4.08
C GLN A 85 6.50 -9.50 -5.12
N GLN A 86 7.38 -10.42 -5.55
CA GLN A 86 6.98 -11.41 -6.54
C GLN A 86 5.91 -12.33 -5.97
N ARG A 87 6.01 -12.68 -4.70
CA ARG A 87 4.98 -13.50 -4.06
C ARG A 87 3.63 -12.80 -4.04
N LEU A 88 3.63 -11.49 -3.77
CA LEU A 88 2.40 -10.73 -3.77
C LEU A 88 1.77 -10.71 -5.16
N ILE A 89 2.60 -10.52 -6.17
CA ILE A 89 2.13 -10.49 -7.55
C ILE A 89 1.56 -11.85 -7.93
N ASP A 90 2.27 -12.92 -7.60
CA ASP A 90 1.85 -14.26 -7.96
C ASP A 90 0.57 -14.68 -7.24
N ALA A 91 0.36 -14.19 -6.04
CA ALA A 91 -0.83 -14.53 -5.26
C ALA A 91 -2.08 -13.87 -5.82
N GLY A 92 -1.88 -12.73 -6.50
CA GLY A 92 -3.00 -11.99 -7.04
C GLY A 92 -3.51 -12.58 -8.32
#